data_2741482ef1c812447cbd78274f8e3ae8
#
_entry.id   2741482ef1c812447cbd78274f8e3ae8
#
_cell.length_a   1.000
_cell.length_b   1.000
_cell.length_c   1.000
_cell.angle_alpha   90.00
_cell.angle_beta   90.00
_cell.angle_gamma   90.00
#
_symmetry.space_group_name_H-M   'P 1'
#
loop_
_entity.id
_entity.type
_entity.pdbx_description
1 polymer ?
#
loop_
_entity_poly.entity_id
_entity_poly.type
_entity_poly.pdbx_seq_one_letter_code
_entity_poly.pdbx_strand_id
1 'polypeptide(L)'
;MTETSNASANNHRRRHPLPHAGHVTPAQTLQWLAAGWKTFTASPGTWIIQTLILIVVLSAVGIVPLLGWALAPLVLPVLAAGMLAGAHALDQGEPLRIDHLFDGVRRHAGNLLMIGGFHLLGALLAALIAAAVGSSAALTGMLVGAFAGVGLAAGGVMLAVAVFTVLWVLLLMALWFAPALVMLQNVSPLDAMKLSAQACLSNFVSFLVLGLTLYIVTWLAMLPAGLGILVLVPVLAGALHAAWKDTFGESRPALLAPAADSRSTPDNAA
;
A
#
# COMPACT_ATOMS: atom_id res chain seq x y z
N MET A 1 29.56 44.30 -5.40
CA MET A 1 28.45 43.64 -6.15
C MET A 1 28.68 42.14 -6.25
N THR A 2 28.88 41.42 -5.15
CA THR A 2 29.16 39.95 -5.16
C THR A 2 28.47 39.17 -4.02
N GLU A 3 27.50 39.73 -3.31
CA GLU A 3 26.80 39.05 -2.21
C GLU A 3 25.39 38.54 -2.52
N THR A 4 24.80 38.90 -3.66
CA THR A 4 23.44 38.50 -4.01
C THR A 4 23.32 37.15 -4.74
N SER A 5 24.47 36.56 -5.13
CA SER A 5 24.49 35.30 -5.88
C SER A 5 24.44 34.04 -5.00
N ASN A 6 24.77 34.10 -3.71
CA ASN A 6 24.83 32.94 -2.82
C ASN A 6 23.53 32.63 -2.06
N ALA A 7 22.58 33.57 -2.03
CA ALA A 7 21.28 33.34 -1.40
C ALA A 7 20.34 32.45 -2.26
N SER A 8 20.55 32.40 -3.57
CA SER A 8 19.72 31.63 -4.51
C SER A 8 20.09 30.14 -4.56
N ALA A 9 21.33 29.79 -4.22
CA ALA A 9 21.81 28.39 -4.29
C ALA A 9 21.43 27.54 -3.06
N ASN A 10 21.04 28.16 -1.95
CA ASN A 10 20.77 27.49 -0.68
C ASN A 10 19.29 27.15 -0.45
N ASN A 11 18.42 27.42 -1.44
CA ASN A 11 17.00 27.05 -1.41
C ASN A 11 16.74 25.66 -2.00
N HIS A 12 17.79 24.88 -2.30
CA HIS A 12 17.67 23.52 -2.79
C HIS A 12 17.48 22.55 -1.63
N ARG A 13 16.24 22.04 -1.56
CA ARG A 13 15.83 20.87 -0.79
C ARG A 13 15.63 21.12 0.71
N ARG A 14 14.65 21.91 1.06
CA ARG A 14 13.88 21.56 2.25
C ARG A 14 13.25 20.19 1.98
N ARG A 15 13.98 19.13 2.30
CA ARG A 15 13.38 17.79 2.38
C ARG A 15 12.32 17.93 3.47
N HIS A 16 11.05 17.91 3.08
CA HIS A 16 10.00 17.73 4.06
C HIS A 16 10.37 16.47 4.86
N PRO A 17 10.34 16.53 6.20
CA PRO A 17 10.60 15.35 6.99
C PRO A 17 9.66 14.24 6.52
N LEU A 18 10.21 13.03 6.31
CA LEU A 18 9.40 11.88 5.90
C LEU A 18 8.37 11.59 7.00
N PRO A 19 7.14 11.26 6.64
CA PRO A 19 6.11 10.92 7.61
C PRO A 19 6.56 9.71 8.45
N HIS A 20 6.31 9.76 9.74
CA HIS A 20 6.59 8.66 10.65
C HIS A 20 5.35 7.79 10.80
N ALA A 21 5.54 6.47 10.76
CA ALA A 21 4.45 5.52 10.98
C ALA A 21 4.04 5.50 12.46
N GLY A 22 2.76 5.72 12.74
CA GLY A 22 2.17 5.55 14.05
C GLY A 22 1.98 4.08 14.45
N HIS A 23 1.82 3.82 15.76
CA HIS A 23 1.43 2.51 16.25
C HIS A 23 -0.08 2.31 16.13
N VAL A 24 -0.46 1.13 15.61
CA VAL A 24 -1.85 0.76 15.35
C VAL A 24 -2.20 -0.52 16.11
N THR A 25 -3.35 -0.54 16.76
CA THR A 25 -3.86 -1.72 17.48
C THR A 25 -4.68 -2.62 16.54
N PRO A 26 -4.76 -3.94 16.80
CA PRO A 26 -5.59 -4.85 16.00
C PRO A 26 -7.07 -4.44 15.95
N ALA A 27 -7.61 -3.84 17.02
CA ALA A 27 -8.98 -3.35 17.03
C ALA A 27 -9.25 -2.22 16.03
N GLN A 28 -8.26 -1.36 15.77
CA GLN A 28 -8.38 -0.28 14.77
C GLN A 28 -8.52 -0.81 13.36
N THR A 29 -7.98 -2.00 13.05
CA THR A 29 -8.11 -2.58 11.70
C THR A 29 -9.56 -2.89 11.32
N LEU A 30 -10.38 -3.29 12.28
CA LEU A 30 -11.83 -3.48 12.07
C LEU A 30 -12.55 -2.14 11.89
N GLN A 31 -12.09 -1.08 12.58
CA GLN A 31 -12.64 0.26 12.40
C GLN A 31 -12.37 0.81 11.00
N TRP A 32 -11.22 0.47 10.39
CA TRP A 32 -10.93 0.84 9.01
C TRP A 32 -11.91 0.21 8.02
N LEU A 33 -12.30 -1.05 8.24
CA LEU A 33 -13.32 -1.69 7.40
C LEU A 33 -14.69 -1.03 7.58
N ALA A 34 -15.06 -0.65 8.81
CA ALA A 34 -16.27 0.10 9.08
C ALA A 34 -16.24 1.49 8.43
N ALA A 35 -15.08 2.18 8.46
CA ALA A 35 -14.88 3.44 7.74
C ALA A 35 -15.00 3.25 6.22
N GLY A 36 -14.42 2.18 5.68
CA GLY A 36 -14.56 1.81 4.28
C GLY A 36 -16.02 1.55 3.87
N TRP A 37 -16.77 0.86 4.71
CA TRP A 37 -18.19 0.66 4.49
C TRP A 37 -18.96 1.99 4.46
N LYS A 38 -18.67 2.89 5.40
CA LYS A 38 -19.26 4.24 5.42
C LYS A 38 -18.91 5.02 4.15
N THR A 39 -17.68 4.94 3.67
CA THR A 39 -17.23 5.57 2.42
C THR A 39 -17.98 5.01 1.22
N PHE A 40 -18.19 3.70 1.15
CA PHE A 40 -18.99 3.06 0.09
C PHE A 40 -20.45 3.54 0.13
N THR A 41 -21.07 3.53 1.31
CA THR A 41 -22.51 3.90 1.46
C THR A 41 -22.77 5.38 1.21
N ALA A 42 -21.76 6.25 1.24
CA ALA A 42 -21.91 7.66 0.90
C ALA A 42 -22.20 7.90 -0.60
N SER A 43 -21.73 7.02 -1.50
CA SER A 43 -21.96 7.14 -2.94
C SER A 43 -21.90 5.78 -3.65
N PRO A 44 -22.79 4.82 -3.35
CA PRO A 44 -22.66 3.44 -3.80
C PRO A 44 -22.71 3.31 -5.33
N GLY A 45 -23.55 4.09 -6.02
CA GLY A 45 -23.66 4.05 -7.48
C GLY A 45 -22.36 4.42 -8.18
N THR A 46 -21.73 5.51 -7.77
CA THR A 46 -20.44 5.96 -8.35
C THR A 46 -19.33 4.97 -8.07
N TRP A 47 -19.28 4.40 -6.86
CA TRP A 47 -18.29 3.38 -6.49
C TRP A 47 -18.44 2.10 -7.33
N ILE A 48 -19.66 1.63 -7.55
CA ILE A 48 -19.92 0.46 -8.40
C ILE A 48 -19.46 0.73 -9.84
N ILE A 49 -19.77 1.91 -10.38
CA ILE A 49 -19.30 2.29 -11.74
C ILE A 49 -17.78 2.32 -11.82
N GLN A 50 -17.11 2.96 -10.85
CA GLN A 50 -15.63 2.97 -10.81
C GLN A 50 -15.07 1.56 -10.74
N THR A 51 -15.66 0.67 -9.93
CA THR A 51 -15.21 -0.72 -9.80
C THR A 51 -15.45 -1.50 -11.09
N LEU A 52 -16.56 -1.30 -11.77
CA LEU A 52 -16.81 -1.91 -13.09
C LEU A 52 -15.78 -1.44 -14.11
N ILE A 53 -15.47 -0.15 -14.16
CA ILE A 53 -14.42 0.38 -15.04
C ILE A 53 -13.07 -0.25 -14.70
N LEU A 54 -12.72 -0.34 -13.41
CA LEU A 54 -11.50 -1.00 -12.93
C LEU A 54 -11.43 -2.45 -13.44
N ILE A 55 -12.51 -3.23 -13.27
CA ILE A 55 -12.58 -4.62 -13.72
C ILE A 55 -12.41 -4.70 -15.23
N VAL A 56 -13.08 -3.86 -15.99
CA VAL A 56 -12.98 -3.84 -17.48
C VAL A 56 -11.54 -3.53 -17.91
N VAL A 57 -10.90 -2.51 -17.30
CA VAL A 57 -9.52 -2.14 -17.62
C VAL A 57 -8.56 -3.29 -17.30
N LEU A 58 -8.66 -3.88 -16.09
CA LEU A 58 -7.79 -5.00 -15.71
C LEU A 58 -8.04 -6.24 -16.55
N SER A 59 -9.30 -6.52 -16.91
CA SER A 59 -9.65 -7.63 -17.81
C SER A 59 -9.07 -7.41 -19.22
N ALA A 60 -9.18 -6.20 -19.75
CA ALA A 60 -8.60 -5.85 -21.04
C ALA A 60 -7.07 -6.01 -21.06
N VAL A 61 -6.40 -5.60 -19.99
CA VAL A 61 -4.96 -5.83 -19.80
C VAL A 61 -4.66 -7.33 -19.71
N GLY A 62 -5.51 -8.12 -19.02
CA GLY A 62 -5.32 -9.56 -18.84
C GLY A 62 -5.56 -10.43 -20.07
N ILE A 63 -6.25 -9.92 -21.11
CA ILE A 63 -6.54 -10.67 -22.36
C ILE A 63 -5.25 -11.05 -23.10
N VAL A 64 -4.20 -10.24 -23.00
CA VAL A 64 -2.94 -10.51 -23.70
C VAL A 64 -2.07 -11.42 -22.84
N PRO A 65 -1.86 -12.70 -23.22
CA PRO A 65 -1.01 -13.62 -22.49
C PRO A 65 0.40 -13.05 -22.31
N LEU A 66 1.05 -13.32 -21.18
CA LEU A 66 2.37 -12.80 -20.78
C LEU A 66 2.41 -11.29 -20.54
N LEU A 67 1.90 -10.45 -21.46
CA LEU A 67 1.85 -9.00 -21.30
C LEU A 67 0.91 -8.58 -20.16
N GLY A 68 -0.23 -9.24 -19.98
CA GLY A 68 -1.16 -8.97 -18.90
C GLY A 68 -0.53 -9.19 -17.53
N TRP A 69 0.29 -10.23 -17.38
CA TRP A 69 1.04 -10.50 -16.17
C TRP A 69 2.06 -9.39 -15.82
N ALA A 70 2.69 -8.81 -16.83
CA ALA A 70 3.64 -7.72 -16.64
C ALA A 70 2.95 -6.36 -16.46
N LEU A 71 1.84 -6.12 -17.16
CA LEU A 71 1.14 -4.84 -17.15
C LEU A 71 0.21 -4.66 -15.94
N ALA A 72 -0.42 -5.73 -15.45
CA ALA A 72 -1.34 -5.63 -14.31
C ALA A 72 -0.66 -5.05 -13.04
N PRO A 73 0.54 -5.49 -12.62
CA PRO A 73 1.27 -4.86 -11.51
C PRO A 73 1.61 -3.38 -11.74
N LEU A 74 1.75 -2.94 -13.00
CA LEU A 74 2.03 -1.53 -13.32
C LEU A 74 0.76 -0.68 -13.24
N VAL A 75 -0.36 -1.19 -13.73
CA VAL A 75 -1.63 -0.45 -13.82
C VAL A 75 -2.34 -0.38 -12.46
N LEU A 76 -2.25 -1.46 -11.67
CA LEU A 76 -2.98 -1.57 -10.40
C LEU A 76 -2.67 -0.44 -9.40
N PRO A 77 -1.40 -0.06 -9.11
CA PRO A 77 -1.11 1.06 -8.21
C PRO A 77 -1.68 2.39 -8.69
N VAL A 78 -1.75 2.59 -10.02
CA VAL A 78 -2.27 3.81 -10.63
C VAL A 78 -3.78 3.95 -10.40
N LEU A 79 -4.52 2.87 -10.65
CA LEU A 79 -5.97 2.85 -10.46
C LEU A 79 -6.35 2.83 -8.97
N ALA A 80 -5.58 2.12 -8.14
CA ALA A 80 -5.76 2.14 -6.68
C ALA A 80 -5.56 3.55 -6.11
N ALA A 81 -4.55 4.29 -6.58
CA ALA A 81 -4.33 5.69 -6.21
C ALA A 81 -5.51 6.59 -6.62
N GLY A 82 -6.13 6.34 -7.78
CA GLY A 82 -7.35 7.03 -8.21
C GLY A 82 -8.53 6.77 -7.29
N MET A 83 -8.77 5.52 -6.90
CA MET A 83 -9.81 5.20 -5.92
C MET A 83 -9.55 5.84 -4.55
N LEU A 84 -8.28 5.89 -4.12
CA LEU A 84 -7.88 6.59 -2.90
C LEU A 84 -8.15 8.10 -2.99
N ALA A 85 -7.91 8.72 -4.13
CA ALA A 85 -8.27 10.12 -4.35
C ALA A 85 -9.77 10.36 -4.20
N GLY A 86 -10.61 9.44 -4.71
CA GLY A 86 -12.05 9.47 -4.51
C GLY A 86 -12.46 9.32 -3.05
N ALA A 87 -11.83 8.40 -2.31
CA ALA A 87 -12.08 8.23 -0.88
C ALA A 87 -11.64 9.48 -0.08
N HIS A 88 -10.54 10.09 -0.46
CA HIS A 88 -10.05 11.33 0.15
C HIS A 88 -11.00 12.51 -0.13
N ALA A 89 -11.50 12.66 -1.35
CA ALA A 89 -12.49 13.69 -1.72
C ALA A 89 -13.76 13.57 -0.85
N LEU A 90 -14.29 12.35 -0.68
CA LEU A 90 -15.44 12.11 0.22
C LEU A 90 -15.14 12.47 1.68
N ASP A 91 -13.93 12.19 2.18
CA ASP A 91 -13.52 12.57 3.54
C ASP A 91 -13.42 14.09 3.72
N GLN A 92 -13.14 14.84 2.64
CA GLN A 92 -13.15 16.32 2.60
C GLN A 92 -14.54 16.91 2.40
N GLY A 93 -15.59 16.08 2.26
CA GLY A 93 -16.95 16.52 2.00
C GLY A 93 -17.23 16.85 0.53
N GLU A 94 -16.31 16.52 -0.37
CA GLU A 94 -16.50 16.69 -1.80
C GLU A 94 -17.27 15.49 -2.41
N PRO A 95 -18.04 15.71 -3.48
CA PRO A 95 -18.77 14.63 -4.13
C PRO A 95 -17.82 13.67 -4.84
N LEU A 96 -18.07 12.36 -4.71
CA LEU A 96 -17.34 11.36 -5.48
C LEU A 96 -17.68 11.46 -6.96
N ARG A 97 -16.68 11.50 -7.81
CA ARG A 97 -16.81 11.59 -9.26
C ARG A 97 -16.11 10.40 -9.93
N ILE A 98 -16.64 9.94 -11.05
CA ILE A 98 -16.09 8.79 -11.78
C ILE A 98 -14.65 9.07 -12.23
N ASP A 99 -14.33 10.31 -12.59
CA ASP A 99 -13.01 10.71 -13.07
C ASP A 99 -11.90 10.66 -12.01
N HIS A 100 -12.22 10.62 -10.70
CA HIS A 100 -11.23 10.39 -9.66
C HIS A 100 -10.45 9.08 -9.86
N LEU A 101 -11.07 8.05 -10.47
CA LEU A 101 -10.37 6.80 -10.80
C LEU A 101 -9.10 7.04 -11.63
N PHE A 102 -9.10 8.07 -12.48
CA PHE A 102 -8.00 8.42 -13.37
C PHE A 102 -7.05 9.48 -12.79
N ASP A 103 -7.28 9.96 -11.57
CA ASP A 103 -6.42 10.95 -10.94
C ASP A 103 -4.99 10.45 -10.73
N GLY A 104 -4.82 9.13 -10.48
CA GLY A 104 -3.50 8.52 -10.44
C GLY A 104 -2.71 8.71 -11.73
N VAL A 105 -3.39 8.56 -12.90
CA VAL A 105 -2.79 8.82 -14.21
C VAL A 105 -2.49 10.31 -14.41
N ARG A 106 -3.41 11.18 -14.04
CA ARG A 106 -3.30 12.62 -14.30
C ARG A 106 -2.24 13.31 -13.47
N ARG A 107 -2.09 12.90 -12.20
CA ARG A 107 -1.24 13.60 -11.23
C ARG A 107 0.12 12.95 -11.02
N HIS A 108 0.17 11.62 -10.95
CA HIS A 108 1.37 10.88 -10.51
C HIS A 108 1.67 9.63 -11.32
N ALA A 109 1.29 9.58 -12.62
CA ALA A 109 1.44 8.39 -13.46
C ALA A 109 2.84 7.77 -13.38
N GLY A 110 3.89 8.56 -13.59
CA GLY A 110 5.28 8.08 -13.58
C GLY A 110 5.68 7.45 -12.26
N ASN A 111 5.38 8.11 -11.14
CA ASN A 111 5.73 7.62 -9.80
C ASN A 111 4.96 6.34 -9.44
N LEU A 112 3.69 6.26 -9.81
CA LEU A 112 2.85 5.09 -9.55
C LEU A 112 3.23 3.91 -10.44
N LEU A 113 3.57 4.16 -11.71
CA LEU A 113 4.13 3.14 -12.60
C LEU A 113 5.48 2.62 -12.11
N MET A 114 6.32 3.49 -11.52
CA MET A 114 7.57 3.06 -10.89
C MET A 114 7.33 2.13 -9.69
N ILE A 115 6.31 2.38 -8.85
CA ILE A 115 5.91 1.45 -7.77
C ILE A 115 5.58 0.08 -8.36
N GLY A 116 4.75 0.04 -9.40
CA GLY A 116 4.40 -1.20 -10.10
C GLY A 116 5.61 -1.89 -10.72
N GLY A 117 6.53 -1.13 -11.32
CA GLY A 117 7.78 -1.63 -11.87
C GLY A 117 8.69 -2.24 -10.82
N PHE A 118 8.86 -1.60 -9.68
CA PHE A 118 9.62 -2.15 -8.55
C PHE A 118 8.96 -3.41 -7.97
N HIS A 119 7.62 -3.43 -7.90
CA HIS A 119 6.90 -4.62 -7.49
C HIS A 119 7.14 -5.79 -8.46
N LEU A 120 7.02 -5.54 -9.77
CA LEU A 120 7.28 -6.56 -10.80
C LEU A 120 8.71 -7.09 -10.73
N LEU A 121 9.70 -6.19 -10.62
CA LEU A 121 11.10 -6.57 -10.48
C LEU A 121 11.35 -7.38 -9.21
N GLY A 122 10.78 -6.96 -8.09
CA GLY A 122 10.86 -7.67 -6.82
C GLY A 122 10.20 -9.05 -6.87
N ALA A 123 9.06 -9.18 -7.55
CA ALA A 123 8.37 -10.46 -7.76
C ALA A 123 9.19 -11.42 -8.61
N LEU A 124 9.80 -10.93 -9.70
CA LEU A 124 10.71 -11.72 -10.52
C LEU A 124 11.94 -12.18 -9.73
N LEU A 125 12.53 -11.28 -8.95
CA LEU A 125 13.68 -11.63 -8.10
C LEU A 125 13.30 -12.67 -7.03
N ALA A 126 12.15 -12.52 -6.39
CA ALA A 126 11.65 -13.50 -5.41
C ALA A 126 11.43 -14.87 -6.05
N ALA A 127 10.87 -14.92 -7.26
CA ALA A 127 10.67 -16.14 -8.02
C ALA A 127 12.01 -16.80 -8.41
N LEU A 128 13.01 -16.01 -8.84
CA LEU A 128 14.35 -16.51 -9.17
C LEU A 128 15.06 -17.08 -7.94
N ILE A 129 15.00 -16.40 -6.79
CA ILE A 129 15.57 -16.89 -5.54
C ILE A 129 14.91 -18.21 -5.13
N ALA A 130 13.58 -18.27 -5.16
CA ALA A 130 12.85 -19.50 -4.82
C ALA A 130 13.17 -20.64 -5.78
N ALA A 131 13.27 -20.36 -7.08
CA ALA A 131 13.65 -21.34 -8.08
C ALA A 131 15.08 -21.87 -7.86
N ALA A 132 16.04 -21.00 -7.52
CA ALA A 132 17.40 -21.38 -7.20
C ALA A 132 17.46 -22.32 -5.98
N VAL A 133 16.72 -21.99 -4.91
CA VAL A 133 16.61 -22.82 -3.71
C VAL A 133 15.98 -24.19 -4.02
N GLY A 134 14.87 -24.21 -4.75
CA GLY A 134 14.17 -25.45 -5.11
C GLY A 134 14.99 -26.35 -6.04
N SER A 135 15.61 -25.79 -7.06
CA SER A 135 16.43 -26.54 -8.02
C SER A 135 17.70 -27.12 -7.41
N SER A 136 18.38 -26.37 -6.52
CA SER A 136 19.54 -26.89 -5.81
C SER A 136 19.23 -28.10 -4.94
N ALA A 137 18.09 -28.07 -4.23
CA ALA A 137 17.64 -29.20 -3.43
C ALA A 137 17.20 -30.41 -4.28
N ALA A 138 16.55 -30.17 -5.44
CA ALA A 138 16.17 -31.22 -6.36
C ALA A 138 17.42 -31.93 -6.95
N LEU A 139 18.43 -31.15 -7.36
CA LEU A 139 19.70 -31.71 -7.86
C LEU A 139 20.43 -32.54 -6.79
N THR A 140 20.50 -32.01 -5.55
CA THR A 140 21.09 -32.74 -4.43
C THR A 140 20.34 -34.04 -4.15
N GLY A 141 19.00 -34.01 -4.19
CA GLY A 141 18.16 -35.16 -4.03
C GLY A 141 18.42 -36.26 -5.10
N MET A 142 18.62 -35.85 -6.35
CA MET A 142 18.97 -36.79 -7.44
C MET A 142 20.33 -37.48 -7.22
N LEU A 143 21.31 -36.75 -6.63
CA LEU A 143 22.66 -37.29 -6.37
C LEU A 143 22.68 -38.25 -5.18
N VAL A 144 21.79 -38.10 -4.19
CA VAL A 144 21.79 -38.87 -2.95
C VAL A 144 21.05 -40.21 -3.10
N GLY A 145 20.25 -40.38 -4.17
CA GLY A 145 19.58 -41.64 -4.49
C GLY A 145 18.08 -41.67 -4.16
N ALA A 146 17.37 -42.73 -4.64
CA ALA A 146 15.93 -42.74 -4.78
C ALA A 146 15.12 -42.53 -3.47
N PHE A 147 15.56 -43.08 -2.33
CA PHE A 147 14.78 -42.98 -1.09
C PHE A 147 15.09 -41.72 -0.28
N ALA A 148 16.36 -41.42 -0.04
CA ALA A 148 16.77 -40.19 0.68
C ALA A 148 16.60 -38.94 -0.20
N GLY A 149 16.75 -39.11 -1.53
CA GLY A 149 16.62 -38.01 -2.50
C GLY A 149 15.21 -37.45 -2.61
N VAL A 150 14.16 -38.27 -2.49
CA VAL A 150 12.76 -37.77 -2.50
C VAL A 150 12.47 -36.91 -1.29
N GLY A 151 12.98 -37.25 -0.11
CA GLY A 151 12.84 -36.42 1.10
C GLY A 151 13.55 -35.07 0.99
N LEU A 152 14.78 -35.07 0.44
CA LEU A 152 15.55 -33.84 0.21
C LEU A 152 14.89 -32.95 -0.84
N ALA A 153 14.40 -33.52 -1.95
CA ALA A 153 13.69 -32.76 -2.98
C ALA A 153 12.39 -32.14 -2.45
N ALA A 154 11.59 -32.90 -1.70
CA ALA A 154 10.36 -32.39 -1.08
C ALA A 154 10.66 -31.28 -0.05
N GLY A 155 11.66 -31.45 0.81
CA GLY A 155 12.11 -30.44 1.75
C GLY A 155 12.57 -29.15 1.05
N GLY A 156 13.29 -29.29 -0.07
CA GLY A 156 13.71 -28.17 -0.91
C GLY A 156 12.57 -27.41 -1.56
N VAL A 157 11.55 -28.10 -2.04
CA VAL A 157 10.33 -27.45 -2.57
C VAL A 157 9.61 -26.69 -1.45
N MET A 158 9.45 -27.30 -0.27
CA MET A 158 8.84 -26.61 0.88
C MET A 158 9.63 -25.35 1.29
N LEU A 159 10.96 -25.43 1.32
CA LEU A 159 11.81 -24.29 1.61
C LEU A 159 11.69 -23.21 0.54
N ALA A 160 11.66 -23.58 -0.75
CA ALA A 160 11.47 -22.63 -1.86
C ALA A 160 10.12 -21.90 -1.76
N VAL A 161 9.05 -22.63 -1.45
CA VAL A 161 7.71 -22.06 -1.23
C VAL A 161 7.73 -21.12 -0.03
N ALA A 162 8.37 -21.50 1.08
CA ALA A 162 8.47 -20.65 2.27
C ALA A 162 9.24 -19.36 1.97
N VAL A 163 10.39 -19.45 1.30
CA VAL A 163 11.21 -18.29 0.88
C VAL A 163 10.40 -17.39 -0.04
N PHE A 164 9.75 -17.94 -1.06
CA PHE A 164 8.90 -17.17 -1.96
C PHE A 164 7.78 -16.44 -1.19
N THR A 165 7.09 -17.16 -0.30
CA THR A 165 5.98 -16.58 0.47
C THR A 165 6.45 -15.42 1.34
N VAL A 166 7.59 -15.56 2.03
CA VAL A 166 8.15 -14.48 2.85
C VAL A 166 8.49 -13.25 2.00
N LEU A 167 9.20 -13.45 0.89
CA LEU A 167 9.56 -12.35 -0.02
C LEU A 167 8.32 -11.69 -0.63
N TRP A 168 7.31 -12.49 -0.99
CA TRP A 168 6.05 -12.00 -1.53
C TRP A 168 5.27 -11.17 -0.50
N VAL A 169 5.18 -11.62 0.74
CA VAL A 169 4.54 -10.86 1.83
C VAL A 169 5.25 -9.54 2.07
N LEU A 170 6.59 -9.50 2.07
CA LEU A 170 7.36 -8.26 2.19
C LEU A 170 7.08 -7.30 1.03
N LEU A 171 6.95 -7.79 -0.18
CA LEU A 171 6.57 -6.99 -1.35
C LEU A 171 5.15 -6.43 -1.22
N LEU A 172 4.19 -7.24 -0.74
CA LEU A 172 2.83 -6.77 -0.48
C LEU A 172 2.80 -5.69 0.60
N MET A 173 3.58 -5.84 1.68
CA MET A 173 3.72 -4.83 2.73
C MET A 173 4.31 -3.53 2.17
N ALA A 174 5.30 -3.61 1.29
CA ALA A 174 5.87 -2.44 0.63
C ALA A 174 4.87 -1.74 -0.29
N LEU A 175 3.95 -2.48 -0.91
CA LEU A 175 2.95 -1.95 -1.82
C LEU A 175 1.72 -1.37 -1.11
N TRP A 176 1.41 -1.80 0.12
CA TRP A 176 0.15 -1.53 0.82
C TRP A 176 -0.21 -0.05 0.90
N PHE A 177 0.70 0.79 1.41
CA PHE A 177 0.49 2.23 1.53
C PHE A 177 1.19 3.05 0.45
N ALA A 178 2.05 2.44 -0.38
CA ALA A 178 2.87 3.19 -1.32
C ALA A 178 2.05 4.05 -2.29
N PRO A 179 0.93 3.58 -2.89
CA PRO A 179 0.09 4.43 -3.74
C PRO A 179 -0.53 5.62 -2.98
N ALA A 180 -0.91 5.42 -1.70
CA ALA A 180 -1.46 6.47 -0.85
C ALA A 180 -0.41 7.54 -0.53
N LEU A 181 0.80 7.14 -0.15
CA LEU A 181 1.90 8.04 0.16
C LEU A 181 2.34 8.87 -1.04
N VAL A 182 2.38 8.27 -2.23
CA VAL A 182 2.68 9.00 -3.47
C VAL A 182 1.54 9.95 -3.83
N MET A 183 0.28 9.48 -3.79
CA MET A 183 -0.87 10.25 -4.25
C MET A 183 -1.23 11.40 -3.32
N LEU A 184 -1.19 11.18 -1.99
CA LEU A 184 -1.69 12.12 -1.00
C LEU A 184 -0.59 12.95 -0.33
N GLN A 185 0.65 12.46 -0.28
CA GLN A 185 1.78 13.14 0.37
C GLN A 185 2.96 13.44 -0.56
N ASN A 186 2.85 13.08 -1.85
CA ASN A 186 3.87 13.35 -2.86
C ASN A 186 5.27 12.77 -2.50
N VAL A 187 5.27 11.64 -1.80
CA VAL A 187 6.49 10.92 -1.41
C VAL A 187 7.10 10.22 -2.64
N SER A 188 8.42 10.12 -2.71
CA SER A 188 9.08 9.40 -3.80
C SER A 188 8.71 7.91 -3.81
N PRO A 189 8.64 7.22 -4.97
CA PRO A 189 8.20 5.82 -5.04
C PRO A 189 8.95 4.87 -4.12
N LEU A 190 10.29 4.96 -4.09
CA LEU A 190 11.11 4.10 -3.23
C LEU A 190 10.94 4.40 -1.75
N ASP A 191 10.86 5.68 -1.38
CA ASP A 191 10.65 6.06 0.02
C ASP A 191 9.23 5.67 0.46
N ALA A 192 8.22 5.81 -0.40
CA ALA A 192 6.86 5.36 -0.14
C ALA A 192 6.80 3.85 0.12
N MET A 193 7.48 3.03 -0.69
CA MET A 193 7.56 1.58 -0.49
C MET A 193 8.28 1.21 0.80
N LYS A 194 9.40 1.89 1.14
CA LYS A 194 10.13 1.68 2.39
C LYS A 194 9.28 2.03 3.61
N LEU A 195 8.64 3.19 3.60
CA LEU A 195 7.76 3.66 4.67
C LEU A 195 6.56 2.71 4.85
N SER A 196 5.96 2.25 3.74
CA SER A 196 4.89 1.26 3.77
C SER A 196 5.33 -0.05 4.42
N ALA A 197 6.48 -0.61 4.01
CA ALA A 197 7.02 -1.83 4.61
C ALA A 197 7.35 -1.64 6.10
N GLN A 198 7.97 -0.53 6.48
CA GLN A 198 8.27 -0.22 7.88
C GLN A 198 6.99 -0.11 8.72
N ALA A 199 5.95 0.58 8.24
CA ALA A 199 4.67 0.70 8.93
C ALA A 199 4.01 -0.66 9.15
N CYS A 200 3.98 -1.51 8.12
CA CYS A 200 3.43 -2.86 8.22
C CYS A 200 4.22 -3.76 9.17
N LEU A 201 5.57 -3.71 9.12
CA LEU A 201 6.43 -4.50 9.99
C LEU A 201 6.35 -4.04 11.45
N SER A 202 6.32 -2.73 11.70
CA SER A 202 6.19 -2.17 13.06
C SER A 202 4.84 -2.51 13.71
N ASN A 203 3.82 -2.77 12.88
CA ASN A 203 2.47 -3.11 13.30
C ASN A 203 2.04 -4.49 12.80
N PHE A 204 2.99 -5.44 12.75
CA PHE A 204 2.81 -6.74 12.10
C PHE A 204 1.56 -7.49 12.54
N VAL A 205 1.29 -7.53 13.86
CA VAL A 205 0.11 -8.23 14.40
C VAL A 205 -1.19 -7.61 13.91
N SER A 206 -1.27 -6.29 13.87
CA SER A 206 -2.46 -5.56 13.39
C SER A 206 -2.70 -5.82 11.89
N PHE A 207 -1.63 -5.82 11.08
CA PHE A 207 -1.75 -6.12 9.64
C PHE A 207 -2.00 -7.61 9.36
N LEU A 208 -1.54 -8.51 10.23
CA LEU A 208 -1.88 -9.93 10.15
C LEU A 208 -3.39 -10.14 10.40
N VAL A 209 -3.94 -9.51 11.43
CA VAL A 209 -5.39 -9.55 11.72
C VAL A 209 -6.18 -8.93 10.57
N LEU A 210 -5.74 -7.80 10.02
CA LEU A 210 -6.36 -7.19 8.85
C LEU A 210 -6.33 -8.15 7.65
N GLY A 211 -5.16 -8.72 7.34
CA GLY A 211 -4.99 -9.65 6.23
C GLY A 211 -5.88 -10.88 6.34
N LEU A 212 -5.98 -11.48 7.54
CA LEU A 212 -6.87 -12.61 7.79
C LEU A 212 -8.35 -12.22 7.63
N THR A 213 -8.73 -11.04 8.14
CA THR A 213 -10.09 -10.51 7.99
C THR A 213 -10.42 -10.28 6.52
N LEU A 214 -9.52 -9.65 5.77
CA LEU A 214 -9.69 -9.41 4.34
C LEU A 214 -9.76 -10.71 3.54
N TYR A 215 -8.98 -11.72 3.91
CA TYR A 215 -9.05 -13.05 3.31
C TYR A 215 -10.46 -13.65 3.48
N ILE A 216 -11.00 -13.64 4.70
CA ILE A 216 -12.35 -14.16 4.98
C ILE A 216 -13.40 -13.35 4.21
N VAL A 217 -13.35 -12.02 4.27
CA VAL A 217 -14.32 -11.15 3.60
C VAL A 217 -14.27 -11.32 2.07
N THR A 218 -13.07 -11.54 1.50
CA THR A 218 -12.92 -11.81 0.06
C THR A 218 -13.60 -13.12 -0.32
N TRP A 219 -13.43 -14.19 0.46
CA TRP A 219 -14.15 -15.44 0.23
C TRP A 219 -15.66 -15.28 0.32
N LEU A 220 -16.16 -14.53 1.30
CA LEU A 220 -17.59 -14.22 1.42
C LEU A 220 -18.08 -13.40 0.21
N ALA A 221 -17.27 -12.44 -0.28
CA ALA A 221 -17.62 -11.65 -1.46
C ALA A 221 -17.67 -12.47 -2.76
N MET A 222 -16.96 -13.61 -2.81
CA MET A 222 -16.98 -14.52 -3.94
C MET A 222 -18.23 -15.41 -4.00
N LEU A 223 -18.89 -15.67 -2.85
CA LEU A 223 -20.05 -16.57 -2.78
C LEU A 223 -21.19 -16.20 -3.75
N PRO A 224 -21.60 -14.92 -3.89
CA PRO A 224 -22.61 -14.56 -4.88
C PRO A 224 -22.02 -14.39 -6.27
N ALA A 225 -21.40 -15.43 -6.82
CA ALA A 225 -20.77 -15.41 -8.15
C ALA A 225 -19.76 -14.25 -8.37
N GLY A 226 -19.09 -13.82 -7.29
CA GLY A 226 -18.11 -12.73 -7.32
C GLY A 226 -18.70 -11.31 -7.31
N LEU A 227 -20.03 -11.16 -7.29
CA LEU A 227 -20.65 -9.83 -7.27
C LEU A 227 -20.29 -9.01 -6.02
N GLY A 228 -19.94 -9.67 -4.92
CA GLY A 228 -19.47 -8.99 -3.70
C GLY A 228 -18.20 -8.18 -3.91
N ILE A 229 -17.41 -8.46 -4.95
CA ILE A 229 -16.21 -7.66 -5.31
C ILE A 229 -16.58 -6.23 -5.67
N LEU A 230 -17.76 -5.99 -6.28
CA LEU A 230 -18.23 -4.64 -6.61
C LEU A 230 -18.40 -3.76 -5.37
N VAL A 231 -18.63 -4.39 -4.22
CA VAL A 231 -18.75 -3.71 -2.92
C VAL A 231 -17.41 -3.73 -2.17
N LEU A 232 -16.71 -4.86 -2.21
CA LEU A 232 -15.47 -5.05 -1.46
C LEU A 232 -14.37 -4.09 -1.92
N VAL A 233 -14.20 -3.89 -3.22
CA VAL A 233 -13.15 -3.03 -3.76
C VAL A 233 -13.28 -1.57 -3.27
N PRO A 234 -14.43 -0.89 -3.36
CA PRO A 234 -14.57 0.44 -2.79
C PRO A 234 -14.48 0.47 -1.25
N VAL A 235 -14.96 -0.56 -0.56
CA VAL A 235 -14.77 -0.67 0.90
C VAL A 235 -13.29 -0.75 1.23
N LEU A 236 -12.48 -1.47 0.46
CA LEU A 236 -11.03 -1.53 0.62
C LEU A 236 -10.37 -0.17 0.33
N ALA A 237 -10.81 0.57 -0.67
CA ALA A 237 -10.27 1.91 -0.95
C ALA A 237 -10.52 2.87 0.22
N GLY A 238 -11.73 2.88 0.78
CA GLY A 238 -12.07 3.66 1.98
C GLY A 238 -11.34 3.18 3.23
N ALA A 239 -11.20 1.86 3.42
CA ALA A 239 -10.47 1.29 4.53
C ALA A 239 -8.96 1.63 4.46
N LEU A 240 -8.37 1.56 3.26
CA LEU A 240 -6.97 1.95 3.03
C LEU A 240 -6.75 3.45 3.27
N HIS A 241 -7.71 4.29 2.89
CA HIS A 241 -7.67 5.72 3.19
C HIS A 241 -7.71 5.97 4.71
N ALA A 242 -8.61 5.30 5.44
CA ALA A 242 -8.68 5.40 6.90
C ALA A 242 -7.39 4.89 7.57
N ALA A 243 -6.88 3.76 7.12
CA ALA A 243 -5.61 3.20 7.59
C ALA A 243 -4.42 4.14 7.35
N TRP A 244 -4.34 4.76 6.16
CA TRP A 244 -3.32 5.75 5.85
C TRP A 244 -3.43 6.97 6.78
N LYS A 245 -4.64 7.47 7.02
CA LYS A 245 -4.91 8.62 7.90
C LYS A 245 -4.48 8.34 9.35
N ASP A 246 -4.73 7.14 9.87
CA ASP A 246 -4.34 6.75 11.22
C ASP A 246 -2.83 6.48 11.35
N THR A 247 -2.21 5.96 10.29
CA THR A 247 -0.80 5.57 10.31
C THR A 247 0.14 6.72 9.94
N PHE A 248 -0.23 7.56 8.98
CA PHE A 248 0.61 8.63 8.42
C PHE A 248 -0.06 10.01 8.42
N GLY A 249 -1.32 10.10 8.81
CA GLY A 249 -2.02 11.35 8.98
C GLY A 249 -1.32 12.19 10.04
N GLU A 250 -1.41 13.49 9.93
CA GLU A 250 -0.67 14.45 10.73
C GLU A 250 -0.64 14.05 12.20
N SER A 251 0.54 13.63 12.65
CA SER A 251 0.86 13.48 14.06
C SER A 251 0.55 14.80 14.72
N ARG A 252 -0.45 14.83 15.58
CA ARG A 252 -0.86 15.96 16.42
C ARG A 252 0.28 16.89 16.76
N PRO A 253 0.34 18.13 16.26
CA PRO A 253 1.23 19.15 16.80
C PRO A 253 0.84 19.59 18.21
N ALA A 254 -0.26 19.08 18.77
CA ALA A 254 -0.90 19.63 19.96
C ALA A 254 -0.36 19.12 21.31
N LEU A 255 0.58 18.16 21.34
CA LEU A 255 1.16 17.68 22.61
C LEU A 255 2.58 18.19 22.87
N LEU A 256 3.17 19.01 22.01
CA LEU A 256 4.48 19.62 22.18
C LEU A 256 4.43 21.16 22.13
N ALA A 257 3.26 21.77 22.31
CA ALA A 257 3.25 23.17 22.72
C ALA A 257 3.86 23.21 24.13
N PRO A 258 5.04 23.84 24.35
CA PRO A 258 5.53 24.06 25.70
C PRO A 258 4.41 24.75 26.45
N ALA A 259 4.07 24.26 27.64
CA ALA A 259 3.19 24.98 28.55
C ALA A 259 3.66 26.42 28.58
N ALA A 260 2.85 27.33 28.08
CA ALA A 260 3.13 28.76 28.14
C ALA A 260 3.47 29.06 29.59
N ASP A 261 4.68 29.53 29.76
CA ASP A 261 5.26 29.89 31.05
C ASP A 261 4.34 30.90 31.75
N SER A 262 3.53 30.41 32.69
CA SER A 262 2.66 31.21 33.54
C SER A 262 3.45 31.87 34.65
N ARG A 263 4.71 32.26 34.42
CA ARG A 263 5.56 33.00 35.34
C ARG A 263 6.01 34.34 34.76
N SER A 264 5.06 35.25 34.70
CA SER A 264 5.39 36.65 34.68
C SER A 264 4.26 37.44 35.35
N THR A 265 4.12 37.25 36.65
CA THR A 265 3.63 38.35 37.49
C THR A 265 4.81 39.27 37.78
N PRO A 266 4.84 40.49 37.26
CA PRO A 266 5.68 41.48 37.86
C PRO A 266 4.98 42.03 39.12
N ASP A 267 5.47 41.59 40.25
CA ASP A 267 5.31 42.26 41.52
C ASP A 267 5.99 43.64 41.36
N ASN A 268 5.22 44.71 41.33
CA ASN A 268 5.67 46.07 41.62
C ASN A 268 4.52 46.82 42.21
N ALA A 269 4.44 46.68 43.55
CA ALA A 269 3.86 47.66 44.43
C ALA A 269 4.98 48.35 45.17
N ALA A 270 5.20 49.60 44.92
CA ALA A 270 5.67 50.63 45.89
C ALA A 270 5.53 51.98 45.23
#